data_e9edbe7d6196d3c0fe092e788508345b
#
_entry.id   e9edbe7d6196d3c0fe092e788508345b
#
_cell.length_a   1.000
_cell.length_b   1.000
_cell.length_c   1.000
_cell.angle_alpha   90.00
_cell.angle_beta   90.00
_cell.angle_gamma   90.00
#
_symmetry.space_group_name_H-M   'P 1'
#
loop_
_entity.id
_entity.type
_entity.pdbx_description
1 polymer ?
#
loop_
_entity_poly.entity_id
_entity_poly.type
_entity_poly.pdbx_seq_one_letter_code
_entity_poly.pdbx_strand_id
1 'polypeptide(L)'
;HTRVPEPNDINAELEEMLRDLRTVIKVVGCGGGGSNSTQRMANEGIKGAELVAINTDAQHLLRVNADKKILIGRKKTRGLGAGSLPQVGEEAALESVDEIRAFVEGSDMVFITAGLGGGTGTGSAPVVAEAARDAGALTIAVVTLPFGVEGHVRRMNAEAGLERLREVADTVIVVPNDKLLEVVPRLPLQAAFKVSDEVLMRAVKGITELITKPGLVNLDFADVRTVMQNGGVAMIGLGEAEG
;
A
#
# COMPACT_ATOMS: atom_id res chain seq x y z
N HIS A 1 -24.33 -30.15 38.46
CA HIS A 1 -24.43 -28.68 38.39
C HIS A 1 -23.71 -28.19 37.15
N THR A 2 -24.44 -28.14 36.06
CA THR A 2 -24.03 -27.44 34.86
C THR A 2 -24.13 -25.94 35.16
N ARG A 3 -23.00 -25.25 35.27
CA ARG A 3 -22.95 -23.80 35.38
C ARG A 3 -23.51 -23.25 34.10
N VAL A 4 -24.60 -22.52 34.19
CA VAL A 4 -25.07 -21.67 33.08
C VAL A 4 -24.04 -20.55 32.94
N PRO A 5 -23.43 -20.34 31.75
CA PRO A 5 -22.46 -19.27 31.56
C PRO A 5 -23.10 -17.93 31.90
N GLU A 6 -22.38 -17.06 32.59
CA GLU A 6 -22.85 -15.71 32.83
C GLU A 6 -22.95 -14.92 31.52
N PRO A 7 -23.87 -13.95 31.38
CA PRO A 7 -24.05 -13.20 30.15
C PRO A 7 -22.79 -12.53 29.62
N ASN A 8 -21.82 -12.27 30.48
CA ASN A 8 -20.52 -11.68 30.11
C ASN A 8 -19.60 -12.67 29.39
N ASP A 9 -19.69 -13.96 29.68
CA ASP A 9 -18.86 -14.99 29.05
C ASP A 9 -19.30 -15.21 27.59
N ILE A 10 -20.61 -15.17 27.32
CA ILE A 10 -21.15 -15.34 25.97
C ILE A 10 -20.77 -14.13 25.07
N ASN A 11 -20.81 -12.94 25.61
CA ASN A 11 -20.43 -11.74 24.85
C ASN A 11 -18.94 -11.75 24.49
N ALA A 12 -18.08 -12.20 25.40
CA ALA A 12 -16.65 -12.33 25.13
C ALA A 12 -16.36 -13.38 24.05
N GLU A 13 -17.04 -14.53 24.09
CA GLU A 13 -16.94 -15.56 23.05
C GLU A 13 -17.42 -15.05 21.68
N LEU A 14 -18.53 -14.34 21.66
CA LEU A 14 -19.08 -13.75 20.45
C LEU A 14 -18.16 -12.67 19.88
N GLU A 15 -17.57 -11.85 20.71
CA GLU A 15 -16.58 -10.85 20.29
C GLU A 15 -15.32 -11.50 19.73
N GLU A 16 -14.85 -12.60 20.33
CA GLU A 16 -13.71 -13.35 19.84
C GLU A 16 -14.02 -14.01 18.48
N MET A 17 -15.16 -14.66 18.35
CA MET A 17 -15.62 -15.21 17.07
C MET A 17 -15.75 -14.14 15.99
N LEU A 18 -16.26 -12.96 16.33
CA LEU A 18 -16.37 -11.85 15.39
C LEU A 18 -15.02 -11.28 15.00
N ARG A 19 -14.03 -11.29 15.89
CA ARG A 19 -12.63 -10.93 15.56
C ARG A 19 -12.02 -11.90 14.57
N ASP A 20 -12.22 -13.19 14.76
CA ASP A 20 -11.70 -14.23 13.88
C ASP A 20 -12.32 -14.19 12.47
N LEU A 21 -13.54 -13.66 12.37
CA LEU A 21 -14.24 -13.45 11.11
C LEU A 21 -13.88 -12.13 10.39
N ARG A 22 -13.12 -11.24 11.04
CA ARG A 22 -12.70 -9.99 10.41
C ARG A 22 -11.68 -10.23 9.33
N THR A 23 -11.88 -9.55 8.22
CA THR A 23 -10.89 -9.48 7.15
C THR A 23 -9.62 -8.77 7.64
N VAL A 24 -8.50 -9.41 7.50
CA VAL A 24 -7.19 -8.84 7.83
C VAL A 24 -6.65 -8.10 6.62
N ILE A 25 -6.67 -6.78 6.69
CA ILE A 25 -6.17 -5.89 5.65
C ILE A 25 -4.92 -5.19 6.15
N LYS A 26 -3.87 -5.21 5.35
CA LYS A 26 -2.63 -4.49 5.62
C LYS A 26 -2.28 -3.58 4.46
N VAL A 27 -1.70 -2.44 4.78
CA VAL A 27 -1.23 -1.45 3.80
C VAL A 27 0.26 -1.25 4.01
N VAL A 28 1.03 -1.47 2.97
CA VAL A 28 2.47 -1.28 2.96
C VAL A 28 2.81 -0.08 2.08
N GLY A 29 3.27 0.99 2.70
CA GLY A 29 3.79 2.16 2.00
C GLY A 29 5.29 2.02 1.74
N CYS A 30 5.68 2.00 0.48
CA CYS A 30 7.05 1.78 0.04
C CYS A 30 7.73 3.08 -0.39
N GLY A 31 8.87 3.38 0.21
CA GLY A 31 9.65 4.58 -0.09
C GLY A 31 9.01 5.87 0.44
N GLY A 32 9.48 7.03 -0.03
CA GLY A 32 9.04 8.33 0.44
C GLY A 32 7.56 8.60 0.16
N GLY A 33 7.11 8.43 -1.07
CA GLY A 33 5.72 8.66 -1.46
C GLY A 33 4.76 7.70 -0.80
N GLY A 34 5.09 6.41 -0.76
CA GLY A 34 4.28 5.39 -0.08
C GLY A 34 4.21 5.62 1.43
N SER A 35 5.31 5.99 2.06
CA SER A 35 5.35 6.33 3.49
C SER A 35 4.51 7.57 3.81
N ASN A 36 4.55 8.58 2.97
CA ASN A 36 3.71 9.77 3.12
C ASN A 36 2.22 9.42 2.97
N SER A 37 1.87 8.54 2.06
CA SER A 37 0.49 8.07 1.90
C SER A 37 0.00 7.31 3.13
N THR A 38 0.83 6.43 3.71
CA THR A 38 0.48 5.75 4.97
C THR A 38 0.33 6.71 6.14
N GLN A 39 1.15 7.75 6.22
CA GLN A 39 0.99 8.80 7.21
C GLN A 39 -0.34 9.54 7.08
N ARG A 40 -0.76 9.86 5.87
CA ARG A 40 -2.07 10.47 5.63
C ARG A 40 -3.21 9.55 6.03
N MET A 41 -3.09 8.25 5.74
CA MET A 41 -4.06 7.24 6.18
C MET A 41 -4.17 7.18 7.70
N ALA A 42 -3.04 7.21 8.41
CA ALA A 42 -3.00 7.22 9.87
C ALA A 42 -3.63 8.50 10.44
N ASN A 43 -3.35 9.65 9.86
CA ASN A 43 -3.91 10.93 10.28
C ASN A 43 -5.43 11.03 10.02
N GLU A 44 -5.91 10.45 8.94
CA GLU A 44 -7.35 10.36 8.61
C GLU A 44 -8.08 9.31 9.46
N GLY A 45 -7.35 8.48 10.19
CA GLY A 45 -7.92 7.46 11.07
C GLY A 45 -8.60 6.32 10.30
N ILE A 46 -7.96 5.78 9.26
CA ILE A 46 -8.48 4.61 8.55
C ILE A 46 -8.69 3.47 9.52
N LYS A 47 -9.90 2.92 9.51
CA LYS A 47 -10.30 1.79 10.33
C LYS A 47 -10.26 0.50 9.51
N GLY A 48 -9.86 -0.60 10.16
CA GLY A 48 -9.91 -1.92 9.56
C GLY A 48 -8.67 -2.32 8.76
N ALA A 49 -7.63 -1.50 8.73
CA ALA A 49 -6.35 -1.81 8.10
C ALA A 49 -5.18 -1.48 9.02
N GLU A 50 -4.17 -2.33 9.02
CA GLU A 50 -2.89 -2.07 9.67
C GLU A 50 -1.92 -1.42 8.68
N LEU A 51 -1.29 -0.33 9.10
CA LEU A 51 -0.42 0.48 8.26
C LEU A 51 1.05 0.23 8.60
N VAL A 52 1.84 -0.10 7.60
CA VAL A 52 3.30 -0.14 7.72
C VAL A 52 3.95 0.77 6.70
N ALA A 53 4.93 1.53 7.14
CA ALA A 53 5.82 2.29 6.27
C ALA A 53 7.18 1.60 6.19
N ILE A 54 7.65 1.36 4.97
CA ILE A 54 8.99 0.84 4.73
C ILE A 54 9.82 1.85 3.94
N ASN A 55 11.03 2.05 4.34
CA ASN A 55 11.94 2.98 3.68
C ASN A 55 13.41 2.59 3.93
N THR A 56 14.29 3.07 3.08
CA THR A 56 15.74 3.06 3.25
C THR A 56 16.28 4.32 3.93
N ASP A 57 15.46 5.37 3.97
CA ASP A 57 15.77 6.67 4.58
C ASP A 57 15.27 6.70 6.03
N ALA A 58 16.22 6.62 6.98
CA ALA A 58 15.91 6.59 8.40
C ALA A 58 15.32 7.92 8.90
N GLN A 59 15.79 9.06 8.38
CA GLN A 59 15.28 10.38 8.80
C GLN A 59 13.84 10.59 8.38
N HIS A 60 13.50 10.20 7.15
CA HIS A 60 12.13 10.28 6.65
C HIS A 60 11.23 9.34 7.45
N LEU A 61 11.67 8.10 7.66
CA LEU A 61 10.90 7.08 8.38
C LEU A 61 10.62 7.48 9.84
N LEU A 62 11.56 8.17 10.48
CA LEU A 62 11.38 8.66 11.84
C LEU A 62 10.20 9.64 11.98
N ARG A 63 9.93 10.44 10.94
CA ARG A 63 8.88 11.46 10.91
C ARG A 63 7.52 10.95 10.51
N VAL A 64 7.48 9.76 9.91
CA VAL A 64 6.23 9.15 9.43
C VAL A 64 5.45 8.56 10.59
N ASN A 65 4.13 8.77 10.60
CA ASN A 65 3.21 8.10 11.50
C ASN A 65 2.60 6.89 10.80
N ALA A 66 2.82 5.71 11.36
CA ALA A 66 2.25 4.44 10.90
C ALA A 66 2.21 3.47 12.09
N ASP A 67 1.39 2.42 11.99
CA ASP A 67 1.29 1.40 13.04
C ASP A 67 2.62 0.66 13.22
N LYS A 68 3.32 0.42 12.13
CA LYS A 68 4.65 -0.19 12.11
C LYS A 68 5.56 0.52 11.11
N LYS A 69 6.83 0.55 11.42
CA LYS A 69 7.88 1.08 10.54
C LYS A 69 8.97 0.03 10.36
N ILE A 70 9.43 -0.15 9.14
CA ILE A 70 10.53 -1.06 8.81
C ILE A 70 11.59 -0.29 8.05
N LEU A 71 12.77 -0.18 8.63
CA LEU A 71 13.95 0.30 7.92
C LEU A 71 14.55 -0.86 7.15
N ILE A 72 14.35 -0.84 5.84
CA ILE A 72 14.89 -1.88 4.95
C ILE A 72 16.31 -1.57 4.53
N GLY A 73 17.09 -2.63 4.30
CA GLY A 73 18.44 -2.49 3.78
C GLY A 73 19.41 -1.79 4.72
N ARG A 74 19.38 -2.08 6.01
CA ARG A 74 20.24 -1.43 7.03
C ARG A 74 21.72 -1.53 6.70
N LYS A 75 22.17 -2.67 6.15
CA LYS A 75 23.55 -2.89 5.72
C LYS A 75 23.81 -2.23 4.38
N LYS A 76 22.87 -2.35 3.44
CA LYS A 76 23.03 -1.86 2.07
C LYS A 76 23.09 -0.33 2.00
N THR A 77 22.20 0.37 2.71
CA THR A 77 22.05 1.82 2.60
C THR A 77 22.43 2.59 3.86
N ARG A 78 22.58 1.93 4.99
CA ARG A 78 22.91 2.54 6.30
C ARG A 78 21.91 3.63 6.74
N GLY A 79 20.67 3.55 6.28
CA GLY A 79 19.65 4.56 6.58
C GLY A 79 19.75 5.83 5.74
N LEU A 80 20.57 5.85 4.69
CA LEU A 80 20.85 7.04 3.86
C LEU A 80 19.98 7.12 2.60
N GLY A 81 19.08 6.15 2.38
CA GLY A 81 18.27 6.10 1.18
C GLY A 81 18.89 5.30 0.04
N ALA A 82 18.14 5.13 -1.04
CA ALA A 82 18.55 4.32 -2.19
C ALA A 82 19.23 5.12 -3.32
N GLY A 83 19.38 6.44 -3.17
CA GLY A 83 20.04 7.30 -4.15
C GLY A 83 19.34 7.31 -5.53
N SER A 84 18.03 7.20 -5.56
CA SER A 84 17.22 7.12 -6.80
C SER A 84 17.53 5.91 -7.71
N LEU A 85 18.12 4.87 -7.15
CA LEU A 85 18.46 3.62 -7.85
C LEU A 85 17.50 2.50 -7.44
N PRO A 86 16.60 2.08 -8.33
CA PRO A 86 15.64 0.99 -8.04
C PRO A 86 16.31 -0.32 -7.64
N GLN A 87 17.47 -0.64 -8.23
CA GLN A 87 18.24 -1.84 -7.87
C GLN A 87 18.66 -1.82 -6.39
N VAL A 88 19.05 -0.66 -5.86
CA VAL A 88 19.38 -0.52 -4.45
C VAL A 88 18.15 -0.69 -3.56
N GLY A 89 17.01 -0.16 -3.97
CA GLY A 89 15.74 -0.36 -3.29
C GLY A 89 15.30 -1.83 -3.26
N GLU A 90 15.47 -2.53 -4.35
CA GLU A 90 15.21 -3.98 -4.45
C GLU A 90 16.12 -4.80 -3.52
N GLU A 91 17.42 -4.55 -3.57
CA GLU A 91 18.40 -5.23 -2.72
C GLU A 91 18.15 -4.94 -1.23
N ALA A 92 17.76 -3.72 -0.89
CA ALA A 92 17.38 -3.34 0.45
C ALA A 92 16.14 -4.12 0.95
N ALA A 93 15.14 -4.26 0.12
CA ALA A 93 13.93 -5.03 0.45
C ALA A 93 14.25 -6.54 0.59
N LEU A 94 15.10 -7.08 -0.27
CA LEU A 94 15.55 -8.48 -0.18
C LEU A 94 16.35 -8.75 1.09
N GLU A 95 17.18 -7.81 1.52
CA GLU A 95 17.90 -7.90 2.80
C GLU A 95 16.93 -8.01 3.99
N SER A 96 15.81 -7.32 3.93
CA SER A 96 14.80 -7.27 4.99
C SER A 96 13.57 -8.12 4.70
N VAL A 97 13.65 -9.06 3.78
CA VAL A 97 12.51 -9.84 3.29
C VAL A 97 11.82 -10.64 4.40
N ASP A 98 12.55 -11.11 5.39
CA ASP A 98 11.97 -11.88 6.51
C ASP A 98 11.05 -11.00 7.37
N GLU A 99 11.42 -9.75 7.62
CA GLU A 99 10.55 -8.79 8.33
C GLU A 99 9.29 -8.46 7.49
N ILE A 100 9.46 -8.30 6.18
CA ILE A 100 8.35 -8.05 5.27
C ILE A 100 7.38 -9.24 5.25
N ARG A 101 7.90 -10.45 5.13
CA ARG A 101 7.10 -11.69 5.17
C ARG A 101 6.36 -11.86 6.48
N ALA A 102 7.02 -11.60 7.60
CA ALA A 102 6.39 -11.65 8.91
C ALA A 102 5.23 -10.67 9.04
N PHE A 103 5.35 -9.49 8.45
CA PHE A 103 4.29 -8.48 8.47
C PHE A 103 3.07 -8.91 7.62
N VAL A 104 3.28 -9.44 6.43
CA VAL A 104 2.19 -9.78 5.52
C VAL A 104 1.54 -11.13 5.81
N GLU A 105 2.18 -11.96 6.62
CA GLU A 105 1.65 -13.28 7.00
C GLU A 105 0.28 -13.18 7.67
N GLY A 106 -0.63 -14.06 7.30
CA GLY A 106 -1.99 -14.09 7.84
C GLY A 106 -2.92 -13.00 7.30
N SER A 107 -2.48 -12.21 6.32
CA SER A 107 -3.31 -11.19 5.69
C SER A 107 -4.24 -11.80 4.65
N ASP A 108 -5.49 -11.34 4.62
CA ASP A 108 -6.45 -11.65 3.56
C ASP A 108 -6.22 -10.74 2.33
N MET A 109 -5.85 -9.49 2.59
CA MET A 109 -5.62 -8.49 1.57
C MET A 109 -4.44 -7.59 1.95
N VAL A 110 -3.57 -7.33 0.99
CA VAL A 110 -2.44 -6.41 1.14
C VAL A 110 -2.47 -5.37 0.04
N PHE A 111 -2.54 -4.10 0.44
CA PHE A 111 -2.30 -2.97 -0.44
C PHE A 111 -0.84 -2.59 -0.39
N ILE A 112 -0.26 -2.33 -1.55
CA ILE A 112 1.10 -1.79 -1.67
C ILE A 112 0.99 -0.46 -2.35
N THR A 113 1.43 0.60 -1.69
CA THR A 113 1.39 1.95 -2.22
C THR A 113 2.80 2.50 -2.39
N ALA A 114 3.06 3.08 -3.55
CA ALA A 114 4.36 3.66 -3.88
C ALA A 114 4.24 4.75 -4.93
N GLY A 115 5.09 5.76 -4.83
CA GLY A 115 5.38 6.65 -5.94
C GLY A 115 6.50 6.04 -6.78
N LEU A 116 6.18 5.59 -7.99
CA LEU A 116 7.18 5.01 -8.89
C LEU A 116 8.07 6.09 -9.51
N GLY A 117 9.30 5.74 -9.76
CA GLY A 117 10.30 6.61 -10.39
C GLY A 117 11.55 6.86 -9.55
N GLY A 118 11.45 6.76 -8.23
CA GLY A 118 12.59 6.81 -7.32
C GLY A 118 13.29 5.47 -7.15
N GLY A 119 14.11 5.36 -6.11
CA GLY A 119 14.86 4.13 -5.85
C GLY A 119 14.11 3.16 -4.96
N THR A 120 13.73 3.59 -3.77
CA THR A 120 13.17 2.70 -2.75
C THR A 120 11.79 2.16 -3.12
N GLY A 121 10.85 3.03 -3.44
CA GLY A 121 9.48 2.62 -3.79
C GLY A 121 9.44 1.75 -5.03
N THR A 122 10.15 2.15 -6.08
CA THR A 122 10.22 1.44 -7.36
C THR A 122 10.82 0.04 -7.20
N GLY A 123 11.90 -0.08 -6.42
CA GLY A 123 12.61 -1.34 -6.25
C GLY A 123 12.00 -2.25 -5.19
N SER A 124 11.47 -1.70 -4.11
CA SER A 124 10.95 -2.49 -2.98
C SER A 124 9.51 -2.95 -3.17
N ALA A 125 8.67 -2.19 -3.85
CA ALA A 125 7.25 -2.52 -4.03
C ALA A 125 7.02 -3.90 -4.66
N PRO A 126 7.73 -4.30 -5.73
CA PRO A 126 7.59 -5.65 -6.29
C PRO A 126 7.99 -6.76 -5.31
N VAL A 127 9.00 -6.53 -4.48
CA VAL A 127 9.44 -7.50 -3.46
C VAL A 127 8.35 -7.71 -2.41
N VAL A 128 7.74 -6.63 -1.95
CA VAL A 128 6.61 -6.68 -1.01
C VAL A 128 5.40 -7.37 -1.64
N ALA A 129 5.09 -7.06 -2.89
CA ALA A 129 3.98 -7.66 -3.61
C ALA A 129 4.14 -9.19 -3.75
N GLU A 130 5.33 -9.64 -4.09
CA GLU A 130 5.64 -11.07 -4.18
C GLU A 130 5.50 -11.75 -2.82
N ALA A 131 6.02 -11.14 -1.75
CA ALA A 131 5.88 -11.66 -0.39
C ALA A 131 4.41 -11.77 0.04
N ALA A 132 3.59 -10.76 -0.25
CA ALA A 132 2.16 -10.78 0.05
C ALA A 132 1.41 -11.86 -0.72
N ARG A 133 1.71 -12.02 -1.99
CA ARG A 133 1.11 -13.05 -2.84
C ARG A 133 1.51 -14.45 -2.40
N ASP A 134 2.78 -14.67 -2.06
CA ASP A 134 3.27 -15.95 -1.53
C ASP A 134 2.62 -16.30 -0.19
N ALA A 135 2.25 -15.31 0.61
CA ALA A 135 1.48 -15.49 1.84
C ALA A 135 -0.01 -15.81 1.61
N GLY A 136 -0.48 -15.83 0.36
CA GLY A 136 -1.86 -16.11 -0.01
C GLY A 136 -2.79 -14.91 0.06
N ALA A 137 -2.30 -13.70 0.29
CA ALA A 137 -3.10 -12.49 0.33
C ALA A 137 -3.50 -12.03 -1.07
N LEU A 138 -4.71 -11.47 -1.20
CA LEU A 138 -5.08 -10.69 -2.38
C LEU A 138 -4.20 -9.43 -2.40
N THR A 139 -3.37 -9.29 -3.43
CA THR A 139 -2.32 -8.28 -3.51
C THR A 139 -2.67 -7.21 -4.53
N ILE A 140 -2.90 -6.00 -4.06
CA ILE A 140 -3.27 -4.85 -4.88
C ILE A 140 -2.20 -3.77 -4.71
N ALA A 141 -1.54 -3.42 -5.81
CA ALA A 141 -0.64 -2.28 -5.85
C ALA A 141 -1.39 -1.02 -6.30
N VAL A 142 -1.23 0.06 -5.57
CA VAL A 142 -1.78 1.38 -5.90
C VAL A 142 -0.60 2.34 -6.00
N VAL A 143 -0.27 2.77 -7.20
CA VAL A 143 0.98 3.46 -7.49
C VAL A 143 0.75 4.72 -8.33
N THR A 144 1.66 5.69 -8.18
CA THR A 144 1.71 6.86 -9.04
C THR A 144 2.86 6.75 -10.04
N LEU A 145 2.63 7.30 -11.24
CA LEU A 145 3.69 7.57 -12.20
C LEU A 145 4.22 8.99 -12.01
N PRO A 146 5.52 9.25 -12.26
CA PRO A 146 6.09 10.57 -12.05
C PRO A 146 5.50 11.63 -12.97
N PHE A 147 5.56 12.88 -12.54
CA PHE A 147 5.30 14.02 -13.41
C PHE A 147 6.37 14.08 -14.51
N GLY A 148 6.00 14.54 -15.70
CA GLY A 148 6.93 14.69 -16.82
C GLY A 148 8.13 15.59 -16.50
N VAL A 149 7.94 16.60 -15.65
CA VAL A 149 8.98 17.51 -15.18
C VAL A 149 10.05 16.83 -14.31
N GLU A 150 9.75 15.67 -13.70
CA GLU A 150 10.74 14.90 -12.90
C GLU A 150 11.84 14.28 -13.77
N GLY A 151 11.64 14.21 -15.07
CA GLY A 151 12.65 13.80 -16.02
C GLY A 151 12.55 12.37 -16.53
N HIS A 152 13.36 12.09 -17.55
CA HIS A 152 13.35 10.84 -18.28
C HIS A 152 13.78 9.63 -17.44
N VAL A 153 14.79 9.80 -16.58
CA VAL A 153 15.28 8.70 -15.74
C VAL A 153 14.21 8.20 -14.78
N ARG A 154 13.48 9.10 -14.14
CA ARG A 154 12.37 8.73 -13.26
C ARG A 154 11.24 8.04 -14.02
N ARG A 155 10.95 8.49 -15.23
CA ARG A 155 9.98 7.82 -16.09
C ARG A 155 10.39 6.40 -16.43
N MET A 156 11.64 6.18 -16.84
CA MET A 156 12.17 4.85 -17.14
C MET A 156 12.13 3.93 -15.92
N ASN A 157 12.55 4.44 -14.76
CA ASN A 157 12.47 3.70 -13.50
C ASN A 157 11.04 3.27 -13.18
N ALA A 158 10.09 4.20 -13.33
CA ALA A 158 8.68 3.94 -13.07
C ALA A 158 8.10 2.88 -14.00
N GLU A 159 8.39 2.95 -15.28
CA GLU A 159 7.91 1.99 -16.28
C GLU A 159 8.45 0.58 -15.99
N ALA A 160 9.73 0.46 -15.66
CA ALA A 160 10.33 -0.82 -15.29
C ALA A 160 9.74 -1.39 -14.00
N GLY A 161 9.52 -0.55 -13.00
CA GLY A 161 8.88 -0.94 -11.73
C GLY A 161 7.43 -1.37 -11.92
N LEU A 162 6.69 -0.68 -12.78
CA LEU A 162 5.31 -1.04 -13.11
C LEU A 162 5.23 -2.41 -13.79
N GLU A 163 6.12 -2.72 -14.73
CA GLU A 163 6.17 -4.03 -15.37
C GLU A 163 6.42 -5.15 -14.35
N ARG A 164 7.34 -4.95 -13.41
CA ARG A 164 7.59 -5.92 -12.33
C ARG A 164 6.38 -6.11 -11.42
N LEU A 165 5.69 -5.03 -11.07
CA LEU A 165 4.48 -5.09 -10.26
C LEU A 165 3.35 -5.87 -10.96
N ARG A 166 3.21 -5.71 -12.26
CA ARG A 166 2.22 -6.47 -13.05
C ARG A 166 2.44 -7.97 -12.98
N GLU A 167 3.69 -8.41 -12.89
CA GLU A 167 4.04 -9.84 -12.82
C GLU A 167 3.72 -10.44 -11.45
N VAL A 168 3.80 -9.66 -10.38
CA VAL A 168 3.74 -10.17 -9.00
C VAL A 168 2.49 -9.75 -8.21
N ALA A 169 1.79 -8.70 -8.60
CA ALA A 169 0.53 -8.28 -7.98
C ALA A 169 -0.68 -8.89 -8.70
N ASP A 170 -1.77 -9.11 -7.96
CA ASP A 170 -3.04 -9.54 -8.56
C ASP A 170 -3.66 -8.42 -9.40
N THR A 171 -3.55 -7.19 -8.94
CA THR A 171 -4.02 -6.00 -9.64
C THR A 171 -3.09 -4.82 -9.37
N VAL A 172 -2.84 -4.01 -10.38
CA VAL A 172 -2.12 -2.74 -10.26
C VAL A 172 -3.04 -1.60 -10.66
N ILE A 173 -3.27 -0.68 -9.73
CA ILE A 173 -4.01 0.55 -9.95
C ILE A 173 -2.98 1.67 -10.14
N VAL A 174 -3.03 2.33 -11.28
CA VAL A 174 -2.06 3.35 -11.67
C VAL A 174 -2.72 4.72 -11.64
N VAL A 175 -2.09 5.66 -10.94
CA VAL A 175 -2.47 7.08 -10.94
C VAL A 175 -1.39 7.86 -11.70
N PRO A 176 -1.66 8.30 -12.95
CA PRO A 176 -0.69 9.11 -13.69
C PRO A 176 -0.68 10.54 -13.15
N ASN A 177 0.44 10.96 -12.54
CA ASN A 177 0.54 12.29 -11.93
C ASN A 177 0.30 13.44 -12.91
N ASP A 178 0.70 13.30 -14.17
CA ASP A 178 0.44 14.33 -15.18
C ASP A 178 -1.04 14.64 -15.36
N LYS A 179 -1.93 13.68 -15.11
CA LYS A 179 -3.39 13.90 -15.12
C LYS A 179 -3.87 14.82 -14.00
N LEU A 180 -3.16 14.83 -12.86
CA LEU A 180 -3.46 15.74 -11.76
C LEU A 180 -3.19 17.20 -12.15
N LEU A 181 -2.16 17.46 -12.97
CA LEU A 181 -1.83 18.80 -13.48
C LEU A 181 -2.85 19.31 -14.51
N GLU A 182 -3.54 18.44 -15.22
CA GLU A 182 -4.64 18.83 -16.11
C GLU A 182 -5.82 19.40 -15.33
N VAL A 183 -6.07 18.90 -14.12
CA VAL A 183 -7.17 19.37 -13.25
C VAL A 183 -6.77 20.62 -12.47
N VAL A 184 -5.51 20.75 -12.06
CA VAL A 184 -4.99 21.89 -11.28
C VAL A 184 -3.67 22.38 -11.89
N PRO A 185 -3.72 23.12 -13.02
CA PRO A 185 -2.55 23.37 -13.87
C PRO A 185 -1.51 24.33 -13.30
N ARG A 186 -1.78 25.00 -12.17
CA ARG A 186 -0.89 26.02 -11.59
C ARG A 186 -0.34 25.66 -10.22
N LEU A 187 -0.36 24.38 -9.83
CA LEU A 187 0.22 23.96 -8.58
C LEU A 187 1.75 23.95 -8.62
N PRO A 188 2.42 24.49 -7.60
CA PRO A 188 3.83 24.22 -7.39
C PRO A 188 4.09 22.71 -7.28
N LEU A 189 5.25 22.25 -7.74
CA LEU A 189 5.58 20.82 -7.76
C LEU A 189 5.43 20.15 -6.38
N GLN A 190 5.83 20.83 -5.30
CA GLN A 190 5.67 20.31 -3.94
C GLN A 190 4.21 20.10 -3.55
N ALA A 191 3.33 21.02 -3.94
CA ALA A 191 1.89 20.87 -3.72
C ALA A 191 1.29 19.75 -4.57
N ALA A 192 1.77 19.59 -5.81
CA ALA A 192 1.37 18.49 -6.69
C ALA A 192 1.73 17.11 -6.10
N PHE A 193 2.89 16.96 -5.48
CA PHE A 193 3.26 15.73 -4.77
C PHE A 193 2.33 15.42 -3.61
N LYS A 194 1.92 16.43 -2.84
CA LYS A 194 0.94 16.26 -1.75
C LYS A 194 -0.41 15.79 -2.27
N VAL A 195 -0.86 16.33 -3.40
CA VAL A 195 -2.10 15.89 -4.06
C VAL A 195 -1.98 14.44 -4.53
N SER A 196 -0.85 14.08 -5.12
CA SER A 196 -0.55 12.70 -5.52
C SER A 196 -0.62 11.72 -4.35
N ASP A 197 0.02 12.04 -3.23
CA ASP A 197 -0.02 11.22 -2.02
C ASP A 197 -1.45 11.11 -1.47
N GLU A 198 -2.23 12.17 -1.52
CA GLU A 198 -3.63 12.17 -1.10
C GLU A 198 -4.51 11.31 -1.99
N VAL A 199 -4.29 11.33 -3.30
CA VAL A 199 -5.02 10.46 -4.24
C VAL A 199 -4.73 8.99 -3.97
N LEU A 200 -3.48 8.62 -3.72
CA LEU A 200 -3.12 7.26 -3.30
C LEU A 200 -3.85 6.87 -2.02
N MET A 201 -3.82 7.73 -1.02
CA MET A 201 -4.51 7.51 0.25
C MET A 201 -6.00 7.29 0.06
N ARG A 202 -6.67 8.16 -0.71
CA ARG A 202 -8.12 8.06 -0.95
C ARG A 202 -8.51 6.80 -1.71
N ALA A 203 -7.69 6.36 -2.66
CA ALA A 203 -7.92 5.12 -3.39
C ALA A 203 -7.89 3.90 -2.46
N VAL A 204 -6.86 3.81 -1.62
CA VAL A 204 -6.74 2.73 -0.64
C VAL A 204 -7.84 2.80 0.41
N LYS A 205 -8.10 3.98 0.95
CA LYS A 205 -9.17 4.21 1.93
C LYS A 205 -10.53 3.81 1.39
N GLY A 206 -10.87 4.23 0.18
CA GLY A 206 -12.15 3.93 -0.44
C GLY A 206 -12.37 2.44 -0.62
N ILE A 207 -11.38 1.71 -1.09
CA ILE A 207 -11.46 0.26 -1.26
C ILE A 207 -11.54 -0.44 0.09
N THR A 208 -10.74 -0.02 1.06
CA THR A 208 -10.75 -0.59 2.42
C THR A 208 -12.10 -0.39 3.10
N GLU A 209 -12.66 0.80 3.04
CA GLU A 209 -13.98 1.10 3.63
C GLU A 209 -15.09 0.32 2.95
N LEU A 210 -15.02 0.12 1.64
CA LEU A 210 -15.98 -0.68 0.90
C LEU A 210 -16.00 -2.13 1.37
N ILE A 211 -14.83 -2.70 1.63
CA ILE A 211 -14.66 -4.10 2.05
C ILE A 211 -15.02 -4.28 3.53
N THR A 212 -14.72 -3.31 4.37
CA THR A 212 -14.96 -3.38 5.83
C THR A 212 -16.33 -2.85 6.26
N LYS A 213 -17.13 -2.38 5.33
CA LYS A 213 -18.45 -1.80 5.61
C LYS A 213 -19.39 -2.84 6.24
N PRO A 214 -20.08 -2.49 7.37
CA PRO A 214 -21.08 -3.38 7.97
C PRO A 214 -22.18 -3.68 6.96
N GLY A 215 -22.49 -4.97 6.74
CA GLY A 215 -23.48 -5.42 5.77
C GLY A 215 -22.93 -6.12 4.54
N LEU A 216 -21.62 -6.02 4.26
CA LEU A 216 -20.91 -6.83 3.27
C LEU A 216 -20.25 -8.05 3.94
N VAL A 217 -21.00 -8.73 4.79
CA VAL A 217 -20.52 -9.75 5.75
C VAL A 217 -19.99 -11.02 5.09
N ASN A 218 -20.17 -11.21 3.78
CA ASN A 218 -19.79 -12.43 3.09
C ASN A 218 -19.09 -12.12 1.76
N LEU A 219 -18.10 -11.23 1.79
CA LEU A 219 -17.24 -11.06 0.63
C LEU A 219 -16.39 -12.32 0.49
N ASP A 220 -16.67 -13.11 -0.52
CA ASP A 220 -15.80 -14.22 -0.90
C ASP A 220 -14.57 -13.63 -1.60
N PHE A 221 -13.43 -13.59 -0.88
CA PHE A 221 -12.16 -13.10 -1.44
C PHE A 221 -11.69 -13.87 -2.66
N ALA A 222 -12.09 -15.13 -2.79
CA ALA A 222 -11.81 -15.91 -3.99
C ALA A 222 -12.52 -15.33 -5.22
N ASP A 223 -13.76 -14.88 -5.08
CA ASP A 223 -14.51 -14.23 -6.16
C ASP A 223 -13.92 -12.84 -6.49
N VAL A 224 -13.56 -12.07 -5.48
CA VAL A 224 -12.90 -10.75 -5.67
C VAL A 224 -11.57 -10.94 -6.39
N ARG A 225 -10.77 -11.92 -5.98
CA ARG A 225 -9.49 -12.25 -6.62
C ARG A 225 -9.68 -12.62 -8.08
N THR A 226 -10.66 -13.46 -8.41
CA THR A 226 -10.94 -13.86 -9.79
C THR A 226 -11.29 -12.66 -10.67
N VAL A 227 -12.13 -11.75 -10.19
CA VAL A 227 -12.50 -10.52 -10.90
C VAL A 227 -11.28 -9.61 -11.07
N MET A 228 -10.46 -9.44 -10.05
CA MET A 228 -9.29 -8.57 -10.11
C MET A 228 -8.15 -9.13 -10.95
N GLN A 229 -7.91 -10.45 -10.91
CA GLN A 229 -6.89 -11.09 -11.75
C GLN A 229 -7.20 -10.94 -13.24
N ASN A 230 -8.47 -10.94 -13.62
CA ASN A 230 -8.91 -10.72 -15.00
C ASN A 230 -8.85 -9.23 -15.41
N GLY A 231 -8.83 -8.33 -14.44
CA GLY A 231 -8.78 -6.87 -14.68
C GLY A 231 -7.39 -6.33 -15.05
N GLY A 232 -6.30 -7.02 -14.65
CA GLY A 232 -4.91 -6.63 -14.95
C GLY A 232 -4.50 -5.29 -14.36
N VAL A 233 -4.47 -4.25 -15.18
CA VAL A 233 -4.13 -2.88 -14.76
C VAL A 233 -5.35 -1.98 -14.88
N ALA A 234 -5.69 -1.30 -13.79
CA ALA A 234 -6.73 -0.27 -13.78
C ALA A 234 -6.10 1.12 -13.61
N MET A 235 -6.69 2.12 -14.26
CA MET A 235 -6.31 3.53 -14.09
C MET A 235 -7.39 4.25 -13.30
N ILE A 236 -6.97 4.97 -12.24
CA ILE A 236 -7.85 5.88 -11.52
C ILE A 236 -7.65 7.28 -12.09
N GLY A 237 -8.72 7.86 -12.66
CA GLY A 237 -8.81 9.27 -12.98
C GLY A 237 -9.46 10.04 -11.83
N LEU A 238 -9.15 11.33 -11.70
CA LEU A 238 -9.92 12.25 -10.87
C LEU A 238 -11.23 12.55 -11.62
N GLY A 239 -12.30 11.83 -11.26
CA GLY A 239 -13.65 12.16 -11.64
C GLY A 239 -14.41 12.64 -10.42
N GLU A 240 -14.63 13.93 -10.26
CA GLU A 240 -15.73 14.41 -9.45
C GLU A 240 -16.99 14.26 -10.30
N ALA A 241 -17.82 13.29 -9.96
CA ALA A 241 -19.18 13.27 -10.44
C ALA A 241 -19.96 14.28 -9.60
N GLU A 242 -20.21 15.45 -10.15
CA GLU A 242 -21.29 16.31 -9.66
C GLU A 242 -22.60 15.60 -9.99
N GLY A 243 -23.25 15.09 -8.92
CA GLY A 243 -24.61 14.59 -8.96
C GLY A 243 -25.56 15.58 -8.33
#